data_0f371853f244ea4b2ce44e2b5ca0cf16
#
_entry.id   0f371853f244ea4b2ce44e2b5ca0cf16
#
_cell.length_a   1.000
_cell.length_b   1.000
_cell.length_c   1.000
_cell.angle_alpha   90.00
_cell.angle_beta   90.00
_cell.angle_gamma   90.00
#
_symmetry.space_group_name_H-M   'P 1'
#
loop_
_entity.id
_entity.type
_entity.pdbx_description
1 polymer ?
#
loop_
_entity_poly.entity_id
_entity_poly.type
_entity_poly.pdbx_seq_one_letter_code
_entity_poly.pdbx_strand_id
1 'polypeptide(L)'
;LKMESIKNSTIFKTAGKKVKELINKFKAYNTNKDQIELVEKAYKYAVIHHKDQKRKSGEDYITHCISVADILMDYKMDAKTIAASLLHDTVEDTSATLKDIEKKFGAEIAHMVEGVTKIGNFKFTSQDHQTSENLRKMLVSTAKDIRILLIKLADRTHNMRTLSHLPGGKQQIISQETLMVYSPIAQRLGMFKLKNELEDLAFKFLHPVEYNQITKNFKQAKEEKEILLE
;
A
#
# COMPACT_ATOMS: atom_id res chain seq x y z
N LEU A 1 5.90 29.09 -15.15
CA LEU A 1 6.88 29.39 -14.09
C LEU A 1 6.82 28.43 -12.88
N LYS A 2 5.65 27.92 -12.44
CA LYS A 2 5.57 26.95 -11.31
C LYS A 2 5.98 25.52 -11.66
N MET A 3 5.88 25.09 -12.91
CA MET A 3 6.26 23.73 -13.33
C MET A 3 7.76 23.52 -13.61
N GLU A 4 8.50 24.57 -13.96
CA GLU A 4 9.95 24.47 -14.24
C GLU A 4 10.80 24.45 -12.97
N SER A 5 10.42 25.17 -11.92
CA SER A 5 11.13 25.15 -10.64
C SER A 5 11.03 23.79 -9.92
N ILE A 6 10.02 23.00 -10.25
CA ILE A 6 9.80 21.66 -9.68
C ILE A 6 10.73 20.62 -10.31
N LYS A 7 11.15 20.80 -11.56
CA LYS A 7 12.01 19.83 -12.29
C LYS A 7 13.44 19.68 -11.73
N ASN A 8 13.92 20.62 -10.92
CA ASN A 8 15.30 20.64 -10.42
C ASN A 8 15.49 20.19 -8.97
N SER A 9 14.44 19.77 -8.26
CA SER A 9 14.58 19.29 -6.89
C SER A 9 15.11 17.84 -6.86
N THR A 10 15.93 17.51 -5.85
CA THR A 10 16.43 16.15 -5.60
C THR A 10 15.30 15.13 -5.50
N ILE A 11 14.13 15.55 -5.05
CA ILE A 11 12.86 14.78 -4.98
C ILE A 11 12.47 14.26 -6.37
N PHE A 12 12.57 15.11 -7.43
CA PHE A 12 12.24 14.70 -8.79
C PHE A 12 13.24 13.71 -9.40
N LYS A 13 14.51 13.75 -8.98
CA LYS A 13 15.52 12.80 -9.49
C LYS A 13 15.32 11.39 -8.91
N THR A 14 15.08 11.27 -7.60
CA THR A 14 14.89 9.97 -6.93
C THR A 14 13.49 9.39 -7.23
N ALA A 15 12.45 10.21 -7.16
CA ALA A 15 11.09 9.83 -7.57
C ALA A 15 11.01 9.55 -9.08
N GLY A 16 11.78 10.26 -9.90
CA GLY A 16 11.84 10.06 -11.34
C GLY A 16 12.41 8.70 -11.76
N LYS A 17 13.35 8.13 -10.99
CA LYS A 17 13.85 6.76 -11.23
C LYS A 17 12.78 5.73 -10.87
N LYS A 18 12.22 5.83 -9.66
CA LYS A 18 11.16 4.91 -9.17
C LYS A 18 9.93 4.92 -10.08
N VAL A 19 9.53 6.09 -10.61
CA VAL A 19 8.40 6.16 -11.54
C VAL A 19 8.67 5.52 -12.88
N LYS A 20 9.89 5.67 -13.41
CA LYS A 20 10.26 4.96 -14.65
C LYS A 20 10.19 3.46 -14.48
N GLU A 21 10.69 2.94 -13.37
CA GLU A 21 10.60 1.53 -13.00
C GLU A 21 9.12 1.09 -12.88
N LEU A 22 8.29 1.86 -12.18
CA LEU A 22 6.87 1.60 -12.03
C LEU A 22 6.15 1.56 -13.38
N ILE A 23 6.34 2.57 -14.23
CA ILE A 23 5.72 2.63 -15.56
C ILE A 23 6.24 1.50 -16.47
N ASN A 24 7.51 1.14 -16.41
CA ASN A 24 8.04 0.00 -17.15
C ASN A 24 7.41 -1.32 -16.69
N LYS A 25 7.24 -1.51 -15.37
CA LYS A 25 6.53 -2.67 -14.81
C LYS A 25 5.08 -2.73 -15.29
N PHE A 26 4.37 -1.59 -15.31
CA PHE A 26 3.01 -1.51 -15.85
C PHE A 26 2.97 -1.86 -17.34
N LYS A 27 3.87 -1.30 -18.15
CA LYS A 27 4.00 -1.56 -19.58
C LYS A 27 4.30 -3.03 -19.90
N ALA A 28 4.91 -3.78 -18.99
CA ALA A 28 5.21 -5.20 -19.19
C ALA A 28 3.95 -6.08 -19.33
N TYR A 29 2.81 -5.63 -18.80
CA TYR A 29 1.54 -6.36 -18.94
C TYR A 29 0.38 -5.52 -19.51
N ASN A 30 0.61 -4.23 -19.79
CA ASN A 30 -0.41 -3.35 -20.37
C ASN A 30 0.22 -2.45 -21.44
N THR A 31 -0.20 -2.62 -22.69
CA THR A 31 0.33 -1.89 -23.86
C THR A 31 -0.58 -0.75 -24.34
N ASN A 32 -1.74 -0.56 -23.70
CA ASN A 32 -2.68 0.50 -24.06
C ASN A 32 -2.13 1.87 -23.63
N LYS A 33 -1.92 2.75 -24.61
CA LYS A 33 -1.30 4.08 -24.41
C LYS A 33 -2.13 4.96 -23.48
N ASP A 34 -3.46 4.99 -23.63
CA ASP A 34 -4.35 5.83 -22.82
C ASP A 34 -4.31 5.39 -21.35
N GLN A 35 -4.22 4.08 -21.11
CA GLN A 35 -4.11 3.52 -19.74
C GLN A 35 -2.75 3.82 -19.11
N ILE A 36 -1.68 3.80 -19.89
CA ILE A 36 -0.35 4.20 -19.42
C ILE A 36 -0.33 5.69 -19.07
N GLU A 37 -0.90 6.55 -19.93
CA GLU A 37 -1.02 7.99 -19.68
C GLU A 37 -1.86 8.29 -18.45
N LEU A 38 -2.92 7.52 -18.19
CA LEU A 38 -3.74 7.63 -16.97
C LEU A 38 -2.91 7.41 -15.72
N VAL A 39 -2.10 6.35 -15.67
CA VAL A 39 -1.21 6.03 -14.54
C VAL A 39 -0.15 7.12 -14.35
N GLU A 40 0.47 7.58 -15.45
CA GLU A 40 1.43 8.69 -15.40
C GLU A 40 0.80 10.00 -14.89
N LYS A 41 -0.43 10.29 -15.31
CA LYS A 41 -1.19 11.47 -14.87
C LYS A 41 -1.51 11.39 -13.37
N ALA A 42 -1.95 10.22 -12.88
CA ALA A 42 -2.21 10.00 -11.46
C ALA A 42 -0.95 10.18 -10.62
N TYR A 43 0.18 9.62 -11.05
CA TYR A 43 1.46 9.82 -10.39
C TYR A 43 1.85 11.30 -10.30
N LYS A 44 1.80 12.03 -11.44
CA LYS A 44 2.14 13.46 -11.46
C LYS A 44 1.25 14.28 -10.51
N TYR A 45 -0.01 13.92 -10.42
CA TYR A 45 -0.96 14.55 -9.51
C TYR A 45 -0.60 14.28 -8.05
N ALA A 46 -0.34 13.01 -7.70
CA ALA A 46 0.07 12.63 -6.35
C ALA A 46 1.38 13.33 -5.91
N VAL A 47 2.39 13.42 -6.80
CA VAL A 47 3.65 14.13 -6.51
C VAL A 47 3.42 15.60 -6.17
N ILE A 48 2.53 16.28 -6.92
CA ILE A 48 2.24 17.69 -6.69
C ILE A 48 1.57 17.91 -5.33
N HIS A 49 0.62 17.04 -4.99
CA HIS A 49 -0.16 17.19 -3.75
C HIS A 49 0.57 16.73 -2.50
N HIS A 50 1.43 15.70 -2.59
CA HIS A 50 2.28 15.24 -1.48
C HIS A 50 3.65 15.94 -1.43
N LYS A 51 3.81 17.03 -2.19
CA LYS A 51 5.04 17.82 -2.17
C LYS A 51 5.36 18.25 -0.72
N ASP A 52 6.61 18.07 -0.33
CA ASP A 52 7.14 18.45 0.99
C ASP A 52 6.58 17.62 2.17
N GLN A 53 5.73 16.62 1.93
CA GLN A 53 5.32 15.67 2.95
C GLN A 53 6.35 14.56 3.13
N LYS A 54 6.63 14.20 4.39
CA LYS A 54 7.55 13.14 4.78
C LYS A 54 6.83 12.08 5.61
N ARG A 55 7.23 10.83 5.40
CA ARG A 55 6.85 9.72 6.28
C ARG A 55 7.64 9.75 7.59
N LYS A 56 7.23 8.96 8.57
CA LYS A 56 7.99 8.76 9.83
C LYS A 56 9.40 8.20 9.60
N SER A 57 9.63 7.51 8.49
CA SER A 57 10.96 7.06 8.05
C SER A 57 11.87 8.19 7.54
N GLY A 58 11.34 9.40 7.33
CA GLY A 58 12.05 10.52 6.70
C GLY A 58 12.00 10.53 5.16
N GLU A 59 11.47 9.47 4.53
CA GLU A 59 11.29 9.42 3.08
C GLU A 59 10.16 10.34 2.60
N ASP A 60 10.22 10.74 1.34
CA ASP A 60 9.14 11.50 0.69
C ASP A 60 7.86 10.66 0.65
N TYR A 61 6.72 11.27 0.97
CA TYR A 61 5.43 10.55 1.07
C TYR A 61 5.06 9.82 -0.21
N ILE A 62 5.38 10.40 -1.37
CA ILE A 62 5.12 9.78 -2.68
C ILE A 62 5.74 8.39 -2.84
N THR A 63 6.81 8.06 -2.11
CA THR A 63 7.42 6.72 -2.14
C THR A 63 6.45 5.65 -1.63
N HIS A 64 5.59 6.01 -0.69
CA HIS A 64 4.51 5.15 -0.21
C HIS A 64 3.49 4.86 -1.32
N CYS A 65 2.96 5.90 -1.96
CA CYS A 65 1.97 5.72 -3.03
C CYS A 65 2.52 4.87 -4.18
N ILE A 66 3.81 5.07 -4.55
CA ILE A 66 4.51 4.25 -5.54
C ILE A 66 4.58 2.79 -5.08
N SER A 67 4.95 2.54 -3.83
CA SER A 67 5.09 1.18 -3.29
C SER A 67 3.75 0.44 -3.21
N VAL A 68 2.66 1.14 -2.89
CA VAL A 68 1.30 0.58 -2.90
C VAL A 68 0.89 0.19 -4.33
N ALA A 69 1.15 1.07 -5.31
CA ALA A 69 0.90 0.76 -6.72
C ALA A 69 1.77 -0.41 -7.21
N ASP A 70 3.03 -0.48 -6.80
CA ASP A 70 3.96 -1.55 -7.17
C ASP A 70 3.48 -2.93 -6.67
N ILE A 71 2.99 -3.02 -5.43
CA ILE A 71 2.38 -4.24 -4.89
C ILE A 71 1.18 -4.69 -5.74
N LEU A 72 0.31 -3.76 -6.14
CA LEU A 72 -0.86 -4.07 -6.97
C LEU A 72 -0.48 -4.49 -8.39
N MET A 73 0.62 -3.98 -8.93
CA MET A 73 1.15 -4.41 -10.23
C MET A 73 1.67 -5.84 -10.21
N ASP A 74 2.14 -6.37 -9.07
CA ASP A 74 2.48 -7.80 -8.93
C ASP A 74 1.26 -8.71 -9.16
N TYR A 75 0.05 -8.18 -8.91
CA TYR A 75 -1.22 -8.83 -9.20
C TYR A 75 -1.83 -8.43 -10.54
N LYS A 76 -1.09 -7.68 -11.39
CA LYS A 76 -1.52 -7.22 -12.72
C LYS A 76 -2.86 -6.47 -12.73
N MET A 77 -3.08 -5.62 -11.73
CA MET A 77 -4.30 -4.82 -11.62
C MET A 77 -4.44 -3.83 -12.79
N ASP A 78 -5.68 -3.49 -13.11
CA ASP A 78 -6.02 -2.55 -14.18
C ASP A 78 -5.56 -1.11 -13.90
N ALA A 79 -5.47 -0.31 -14.96
CA ALA A 79 -4.96 1.06 -14.91
C ALA A 79 -5.72 1.97 -13.94
N LYS A 80 -7.04 1.78 -13.79
CA LYS A 80 -7.85 2.61 -12.89
C LYS A 80 -7.57 2.26 -11.44
N THR A 81 -7.38 0.98 -11.13
CA THR A 81 -6.97 0.51 -9.79
C THR A 81 -5.58 1.04 -9.42
N ILE A 82 -4.62 0.98 -10.35
CA ILE A 82 -3.28 1.53 -10.15
C ILE A 82 -3.32 3.05 -9.99
N ALA A 83 -4.11 3.77 -10.81
CA ALA A 83 -4.28 5.20 -10.65
C ALA A 83 -4.92 5.57 -9.31
N ALA A 84 -5.96 4.84 -8.87
CA ALA A 84 -6.59 5.05 -7.57
C ALA A 84 -5.62 4.78 -6.41
N SER A 85 -4.76 3.77 -6.51
CA SER A 85 -3.75 3.49 -5.49
C SER A 85 -2.67 4.57 -5.38
N LEU A 86 -2.31 5.22 -6.48
CA LEU A 86 -1.41 6.38 -6.45
C LEU A 86 -2.05 7.61 -5.80
N LEU A 87 -3.37 7.70 -5.84
CA LEU A 87 -4.16 8.84 -5.36
C LEU A 87 -4.82 8.61 -3.99
N HIS A 88 -4.72 7.42 -3.40
CA HIS A 88 -5.56 6.99 -2.28
C HIS A 88 -5.48 7.91 -1.06
N ASP A 89 -4.31 8.46 -0.75
CA ASP A 89 -4.09 9.35 0.38
C ASP A 89 -4.19 10.84 0.01
N THR A 90 -4.32 11.19 -1.28
CA THR A 90 -4.32 12.62 -1.68
C THR A 90 -5.48 13.41 -1.09
N VAL A 91 -6.66 12.80 -0.95
CA VAL A 91 -7.85 13.45 -0.40
C VAL A 91 -7.81 13.52 1.14
N GLU A 92 -7.19 12.52 1.78
CA GLU A 92 -7.09 12.46 3.24
C GLU A 92 -5.98 13.37 3.78
N ASP A 93 -4.84 13.38 3.13
CA ASP A 93 -3.60 13.98 3.65
C ASP A 93 -3.21 15.30 2.97
N THR A 94 -3.98 15.78 1.98
CA THR A 94 -3.65 17.00 1.25
C THR A 94 -4.88 17.91 1.06
N SER A 95 -4.69 19.03 0.36
CA SER A 95 -5.78 19.95 -0.01
C SER A 95 -6.62 19.48 -1.21
N ALA A 96 -6.34 18.32 -1.80
CA ALA A 96 -7.11 17.77 -2.92
C ALA A 96 -8.50 17.33 -2.45
N THR A 97 -9.52 17.57 -3.27
CA THR A 97 -10.90 17.14 -2.97
C THR A 97 -11.33 15.98 -3.86
N LEU A 98 -12.33 15.21 -3.42
CA LEU A 98 -12.94 14.17 -4.25
C LEU A 98 -13.48 14.74 -5.57
N LYS A 99 -14.02 15.96 -5.55
CA LYS A 99 -14.47 16.64 -6.77
C LYS A 99 -13.34 16.90 -7.75
N ASP A 100 -12.14 17.22 -7.25
CA ASP A 100 -10.96 17.39 -8.12
C ASP A 100 -10.52 16.07 -8.74
N ILE A 101 -10.55 14.99 -7.96
CA ILE A 101 -10.26 13.64 -8.45
C ILE A 101 -11.28 13.24 -9.51
N GLU A 102 -12.56 13.39 -9.23
CA GLU A 102 -13.64 13.05 -10.17
C GLU A 102 -13.52 13.82 -11.49
N LYS A 103 -13.30 15.14 -11.43
CA LYS A 103 -13.13 15.99 -12.60
C LYS A 103 -11.93 15.61 -13.46
N LYS A 104 -10.83 15.15 -12.84
CA LYS A 104 -9.57 14.88 -13.54
C LYS A 104 -9.42 13.43 -13.98
N PHE A 105 -9.97 12.48 -13.21
CA PHE A 105 -9.74 11.05 -13.37
C PHE A 105 -11.03 10.23 -13.55
N GLY A 106 -12.19 10.85 -13.40
CA GLY A 106 -13.51 10.23 -13.57
C GLY A 106 -14.08 9.67 -12.28
N ALA A 107 -15.40 9.44 -12.30
CA ALA A 107 -16.18 9.01 -11.13
C ALA A 107 -15.74 7.67 -10.56
N GLU A 108 -15.28 6.74 -11.38
CA GLU A 108 -14.87 5.40 -10.96
C GLU A 108 -13.60 5.45 -10.08
N ILE A 109 -12.61 6.25 -10.45
CA ILE A 109 -11.39 6.44 -9.64
C ILE A 109 -11.70 7.21 -8.37
N ALA A 110 -12.53 8.26 -8.46
CA ALA A 110 -12.98 9.01 -7.29
C ALA A 110 -13.72 8.12 -6.27
N HIS A 111 -14.59 7.21 -6.76
CA HIS A 111 -15.29 6.23 -5.93
C HIS A 111 -14.31 5.29 -5.19
N MET A 112 -13.28 4.77 -5.88
CA MET A 112 -12.27 3.93 -5.24
C MET A 112 -11.48 4.70 -4.18
N VAL A 113 -11.02 5.92 -4.48
CA VAL A 113 -10.31 6.77 -3.51
C VAL A 113 -11.17 7.05 -2.28
N GLU A 114 -12.43 7.46 -2.48
CA GLU A 114 -13.39 7.68 -1.37
C GLU A 114 -13.57 6.42 -0.52
N GLY A 115 -13.71 5.27 -1.17
CA GLY A 115 -13.90 3.98 -0.51
C GLY A 115 -12.70 3.60 0.37
N VAL A 116 -11.48 3.81 -0.12
CA VAL A 116 -10.24 3.55 0.65
C VAL A 116 -10.17 4.44 1.89
N THR A 117 -10.46 5.75 1.74
CA THR A 117 -10.50 6.71 2.85
C THR A 117 -11.55 6.30 3.89
N LYS A 118 -12.77 5.92 3.47
CA LYS A 118 -13.83 5.47 4.38
C LYS A 118 -13.43 4.23 5.19
N ILE A 119 -12.76 3.26 4.56
CA ILE A 119 -12.25 2.06 5.25
C ILE A 119 -11.16 2.44 6.25
N GLY A 120 -10.28 3.37 5.93
CA GLY A 120 -9.22 3.85 6.83
C GLY A 120 -9.74 4.42 8.14
N ASN A 121 -10.96 4.96 8.15
CA ASN A 121 -11.61 5.54 9.32
C ASN A 121 -12.26 4.52 10.28
N PHE A 122 -12.34 3.23 9.92
CA PHE A 122 -12.82 2.20 10.85
C PHE A 122 -11.78 1.96 11.95
N LYS A 123 -12.15 2.22 13.20
CA LYS A 123 -11.32 1.89 14.37
C LYS A 123 -11.61 0.47 14.80
N PHE A 124 -10.60 -0.38 14.76
CA PHE A 124 -10.67 -1.74 15.27
C PHE A 124 -10.25 -1.71 16.74
N THR A 125 -11.14 -2.13 17.64
CA THR A 125 -10.87 -2.31 19.07
C THR A 125 -10.73 -3.80 19.36
N SER A 126 -9.92 -4.15 20.37
CA SER A 126 -9.57 -5.53 20.74
C SER A 126 -10.73 -6.38 21.32
N GLN A 127 -11.97 -5.91 21.25
CA GLN A 127 -13.13 -6.70 21.65
C GLN A 127 -13.62 -7.53 20.46
N ASP A 128 -13.64 -8.85 20.59
CA ASP A 128 -13.94 -9.82 19.52
C ASP A 128 -15.24 -9.54 18.76
N HIS A 129 -16.31 -9.15 19.45
CA HIS A 129 -17.58 -8.80 18.81
C HIS A 129 -17.51 -7.57 17.91
N GLN A 130 -16.77 -6.52 18.34
CA GLN A 130 -16.59 -5.31 17.54
C GLN A 130 -15.72 -5.55 16.32
N THR A 131 -14.73 -6.41 16.43
CA THR A 131 -13.83 -6.77 15.31
C THR A 131 -14.60 -7.49 14.21
N SER A 132 -15.43 -8.47 14.57
CA SER A 132 -16.27 -9.21 13.60
C SER A 132 -17.29 -8.32 12.91
N GLU A 133 -17.91 -7.39 13.64
CA GLU A 133 -18.87 -6.45 13.07
C GLU A 133 -18.20 -5.40 12.18
N ASN A 134 -17.04 -4.89 12.57
CA ASN A 134 -16.26 -3.97 11.76
C ASN A 134 -15.76 -4.63 10.48
N LEU A 135 -15.31 -5.88 10.55
CA LEU A 135 -14.96 -6.68 9.37
C LEU A 135 -16.18 -6.84 8.43
N ARG A 136 -17.36 -7.16 8.98
CA ARG A 136 -18.58 -7.26 8.21
C ARG A 136 -18.96 -5.93 7.55
N LYS A 137 -18.92 -4.81 8.29
CA LYS A 137 -19.20 -3.47 7.76
C LYS A 137 -18.21 -3.09 6.65
N MET A 138 -16.93 -3.39 6.83
CA MET A 138 -15.88 -3.20 5.83
C MET A 138 -16.18 -4.01 4.55
N LEU A 139 -16.48 -5.30 4.69
CA LEU A 139 -16.84 -6.15 3.55
C LEU A 139 -18.11 -5.68 2.84
N VAL A 140 -19.13 -5.28 3.59
CA VAL A 140 -20.40 -4.75 3.03
C VAL A 140 -20.18 -3.41 2.32
N SER A 141 -19.38 -2.50 2.90
CA SER A 141 -19.10 -1.20 2.28
C SER A 141 -18.32 -1.31 0.98
N THR A 142 -17.54 -2.38 0.82
CA THR A 142 -16.72 -2.67 -0.37
C THR A 142 -17.35 -3.71 -1.31
N ALA A 143 -18.53 -4.24 -0.97
CA ALA A 143 -19.22 -5.23 -1.80
C ALA A 143 -19.53 -4.73 -3.23
N LYS A 144 -19.58 -3.41 -3.43
CA LYS A 144 -19.79 -2.79 -4.74
C LYS A 144 -18.54 -2.75 -5.62
N ASP A 145 -17.35 -2.67 -5.02
CA ASP A 145 -16.08 -2.64 -5.73
C ASP A 145 -14.94 -3.23 -4.89
N ILE A 146 -14.59 -4.48 -5.20
CA ILE A 146 -13.56 -5.24 -4.50
C ILE A 146 -12.17 -4.60 -4.60
N ARG A 147 -11.94 -3.75 -5.63
CA ARG A 147 -10.64 -3.08 -5.83
C ARG A 147 -10.29 -2.16 -4.67
N ILE A 148 -11.28 -1.62 -3.97
CA ILE A 148 -11.08 -0.82 -2.76
C ILE A 148 -10.36 -1.63 -1.67
N LEU A 149 -10.77 -2.90 -1.47
CA LEU A 149 -10.08 -3.80 -0.53
C LEU A 149 -8.68 -4.16 -1.00
N LEU A 150 -8.48 -4.36 -2.30
CA LEU A 150 -7.16 -4.67 -2.85
C LEU A 150 -6.18 -3.51 -2.63
N ILE A 151 -6.62 -2.27 -2.86
CA ILE A 151 -5.81 -1.07 -2.58
C ILE A 151 -5.49 -1.00 -1.08
N LYS A 152 -6.49 -1.22 -0.20
CA LYS A 152 -6.29 -1.15 1.25
C LYS A 152 -5.39 -2.26 1.79
N LEU A 153 -5.42 -3.46 1.20
CA LEU A 153 -4.48 -4.53 1.52
C LEU A 153 -3.04 -4.17 1.11
N ALA A 154 -2.85 -3.59 -0.07
CA ALA A 154 -1.53 -3.15 -0.53
C ALA A 154 -0.99 -2.00 0.34
N ASP A 155 -1.83 -1.03 0.71
CA ASP A 155 -1.50 0.03 1.67
C ASP A 155 -1.07 -0.56 3.02
N ARG A 156 -1.87 -1.46 3.60
CA ARG A 156 -1.53 -2.14 4.87
C ARG A 156 -0.19 -2.88 4.77
N THR A 157 0.06 -3.58 3.67
CA THR A 157 1.32 -4.31 3.46
C THR A 157 2.52 -3.37 3.47
N HIS A 158 2.44 -2.26 2.74
CA HIS A 158 3.53 -1.28 2.76
C HIS A 158 3.70 -0.63 4.15
N ASN A 159 2.61 -0.32 4.85
CA ASN A 159 2.66 0.19 6.21
C ASN A 159 3.32 -0.81 7.17
N MET A 160 3.06 -2.11 7.04
CA MET A 160 3.71 -3.15 7.81
C MET A 160 5.21 -3.27 7.50
N ARG A 161 5.62 -3.15 6.24
CA ARG A 161 7.05 -3.14 5.84
C ARG A 161 7.85 -2.00 6.47
N THR A 162 7.19 -0.86 6.74
CA THR A 162 7.80 0.35 7.32
C THR A 162 7.45 0.56 8.79
N LEU A 163 6.85 -0.42 9.45
CA LEU A 163 6.28 -0.30 10.80
C LEU A 163 7.34 -0.05 11.89
N SER A 164 8.59 -0.44 11.65
CA SER A 164 9.71 -0.22 12.58
C SER A 164 9.98 1.26 12.92
N HIS A 165 9.52 2.19 12.08
CA HIS A 165 9.66 3.62 12.32
C HIS A 165 8.59 4.21 13.27
N LEU A 166 7.65 3.39 13.74
CA LEU A 166 6.62 3.80 14.70
C LEU A 166 6.98 3.38 16.12
N PRO A 167 6.45 4.07 17.17
CA PRO A 167 6.60 3.66 18.56
C PRO A 167 6.05 2.25 18.81
N GLY A 168 6.69 1.48 19.73
CA GLY A 168 6.36 0.06 20.00
C GLY A 168 4.89 -0.21 20.31
N GLY A 169 4.23 0.63 21.09
CA GLY A 169 2.79 0.46 21.37
C GLY A 169 1.92 0.56 20.11
N LYS A 170 2.27 1.42 19.14
CA LYS A 170 1.59 1.48 17.84
C LYS A 170 1.91 0.29 16.97
N GLN A 171 3.16 -0.21 17.02
CA GLN A 171 3.55 -1.41 16.29
C GLN A 171 2.68 -2.61 16.69
N GLN A 172 2.46 -2.82 18.00
CA GLN A 172 1.62 -3.91 18.50
C GLN A 172 0.17 -3.79 18.05
N ILE A 173 -0.45 -2.61 18.22
CA ILE A 173 -1.85 -2.39 17.83
C ILE A 173 -2.05 -2.64 16.33
N ILE A 174 -1.19 -2.08 15.48
CA ILE A 174 -1.27 -2.23 14.02
C ILE A 174 -1.04 -3.69 13.59
N SER A 175 -0.11 -4.41 14.27
CA SER A 175 0.16 -5.82 13.98
C SER A 175 -1.01 -6.72 14.38
N GLN A 176 -1.62 -6.50 15.55
CA GLN A 176 -2.83 -7.21 15.96
C GLN A 176 -3.98 -6.99 14.97
N GLU A 177 -4.26 -5.73 14.62
CA GLU A 177 -5.27 -5.39 13.62
C GLU A 177 -5.00 -6.09 12.28
N THR A 178 -3.74 -6.16 11.87
CA THR A 178 -3.32 -6.83 10.63
C THR A 178 -3.67 -8.31 10.64
N LEU A 179 -3.39 -9.02 11.74
CA LEU A 179 -3.74 -10.44 11.89
C LEU A 179 -5.25 -10.68 12.00
N MET A 180 -5.97 -9.81 12.72
CA MET A 180 -7.39 -10.02 13.00
C MET A 180 -8.29 -9.64 11.82
N VAL A 181 -7.85 -8.72 10.96
CA VAL A 181 -8.69 -8.14 9.90
C VAL A 181 -8.09 -8.37 8.52
N TYR A 182 -6.88 -7.88 8.26
CA TYR A 182 -6.34 -7.83 6.90
C TYR A 182 -5.84 -9.18 6.39
N SER A 183 -5.22 -10.01 7.23
CA SER A 183 -4.78 -11.35 6.84
C SER A 183 -5.97 -12.26 6.48
N PRO A 184 -7.07 -12.33 7.26
CA PRO A 184 -8.26 -13.07 6.86
C PRO A 184 -8.93 -12.58 5.58
N ILE A 185 -8.90 -11.27 5.30
CA ILE A 185 -9.40 -10.72 4.04
C ILE A 185 -8.53 -11.18 2.88
N ALA A 186 -7.21 -11.04 2.99
CA ALA A 186 -6.27 -11.49 1.96
C ALA A 186 -6.44 -12.99 1.66
N GLN A 187 -6.66 -13.82 2.69
CA GLN A 187 -6.94 -15.24 2.55
C GLN A 187 -8.22 -15.49 1.76
N ARG A 188 -9.33 -14.81 2.10
CA ARG A 188 -10.62 -14.96 1.40
C ARG A 188 -10.56 -14.53 -0.06
N LEU A 189 -9.69 -13.57 -0.38
CA LEU A 189 -9.44 -13.12 -1.75
C LEU A 189 -8.45 -14.00 -2.51
N GLY A 190 -7.92 -15.06 -1.89
CA GLY A 190 -6.93 -15.95 -2.51
C GLY A 190 -5.54 -15.31 -2.66
N MET A 191 -5.27 -14.18 -2.00
CA MET A 191 -3.99 -13.47 -2.08
C MET A 191 -2.98 -14.04 -1.07
N PHE A 192 -2.68 -15.33 -1.19
CA PHE A 192 -1.88 -16.07 -0.20
C PHE A 192 -0.48 -15.50 0.00
N LYS A 193 0.17 -15.01 -1.06
CA LYS A 193 1.49 -14.37 -0.92
C LYS A 193 1.43 -13.16 0.00
N LEU A 194 0.43 -12.31 -0.20
CA LEU A 194 0.23 -11.10 0.60
C LEU A 194 -0.20 -11.45 2.03
N LYS A 195 -1.09 -12.42 2.18
CA LYS A 195 -1.51 -12.96 3.49
C LYS A 195 -0.31 -13.42 4.30
N ASN A 196 0.55 -14.28 3.72
CA ASN A 196 1.73 -14.80 4.40
C ASN A 196 2.68 -13.66 4.80
N GLU A 197 2.92 -12.70 3.91
CA GLU A 197 3.77 -11.55 4.23
C GLU A 197 3.20 -10.70 5.36
N LEU A 198 1.89 -10.45 5.38
CA LEU A 198 1.23 -9.71 6.45
C LEU A 198 1.36 -10.43 7.81
N GLU A 199 1.22 -11.76 7.82
CA GLU A 199 1.36 -12.58 9.02
C GLU A 199 2.80 -12.60 9.53
N ASP A 200 3.78 -12.79 8.65
CA ASP A 200 5.20 -12.77 9.00
C ASP A 200 5.63 -11.43 9.58
N LEU A 201 5.20 -10.32 8.94
CA LEU A 201 5.50 -8.99 9.43
C LEU A 201 4.81 -8.70 10.77
N ALA A 202 3.56 -9.12 10.96
CA ALA A 202 2.86 -8.95 12.22
C ALA A 202 3.50 -9.79 13.34
N PHE A 203 3.86 -11.04 13.07
CA PHE A 203 4.55 -11.91 14.00
C PHE A 203 5.88 -11.32 14.48
N LYS A 204 6.64 -10.71 13.57
CA LYS A 204 7.91 -10.03 13.90
C LYS A 204 7.75 -8.97 15.00
N PHE A 205 6.64 -8.21 14.99
CA PHE A 205 6.42 -7.11 15.95
C PHE A 205 5.68 -7.59 17.22
N LEU A 206 4.87 -8.64 17.13
CA LEU A 206 4.13 -9.17 18.26
C LEU A 206 4.98 -10.13 19.11
N HIS A 207 5.84 -10.92 18.46
CA HIS A 207 6.67 -11.96 19.06
C HIS A 207 8.13 -11.84 18.61
N PRO A 208 8.82 -10.73 18.94
CA PRO A 208 10.15 -10.44 18.39
C PRO A 208 11.23 -11.44 18.85
N VAL A 209 11.12 -12.02 20.03
CA VAL A 209 12.07 -13.00 20.55
C VAL A 209 11.98 -14.29 19.73
N GLU A 210 10.78 -14.84 19.60
CA GLU A 210 10.50 -16.05 18.83
C GLU A 210 10.83 -15.88 17.36
N TYR A 211 10.46 -14.74 16.78
CA TYR A 211 10.79 -14.40 15.39
C TYR A 211 12.30 -14.44 15.14
N ASN A 212 13.10 -13.81 16.01
CA ASN A 212 14.55 -13.79 15.88
C ASN A 212 15.17 -15.19 16.03
N GLN A 213 14.66 -16.00 16.96
CA GLN A 213 15.13 -17.38 17.16
C GLN A 213 14.85 -18.25 15.92
N ILE A 214 13.63 -18.20 15.40
CA ILE A 214 13.23 -18.91 14.18
C ILE A 214 14.11 -18.48 13.01
N THR A 215 14.28 -17.16 12.79
CA THR A 215 15.10 -16.62 11.71
C THR A 215 16.56 -17.08 11.79
N LYS A 216 17.13 -17.15 13.02
CA LYS A 216 18.48 -17.65 13.23
C LYS A 216 18.59 -19.12 12.88
N ASN A 217 17.64 -19.95 13.33
CA ASN A 217 17.62 -21.38 13.03
C ASN A 217 17.50 -21.65 11.52
N PHE A 218 16.66 -20.89 10.80
CA PHE A 218 16.55 -21.00 9.35
C PHE A 218 17.85 -20.64 8.62
N LYS A 219 18.57 -19.61 9.06
CA LYS A 219 19.85 -19.25 8.48
C LYS A 219 20.88 -20.36 8.64
N GLN A 220 21.00 -20.91 9.87
CA GLN A 220 21.90 -22.02 10.15
C GLN A 220 21.59 -23.26 9.30
N ALA A 221 20.31 -23.66 9.24
CA ALA A 221 19.91 -24.80 8.42
C ALA A 221 20.17 -24.60 6.93
N LYS A 222 20.07 -23.35 6.45
CA LYS A 222 20.40 -23.04 5.04
C LYS A 222 21.90 -23.13 4.79
N GLU A 223 22.73 -22.59 5.65
CA GLU A 223 24.19 -22.66 5.56
C GLU A 223 24.68 -24.12 5.62
N GLU A 224 24.15 -24.94 6.55
CA GLU A 224 24.45 -26.36 6.63
C GLU A 224 24.06 -27.13 5.35
N LYS A 225 22.91 -26.79 4.73
CA LYS A 225 22.48 -27.39 3.48
C LYS A 225 23.37 -27.00 2.30
N GLU A 226 23.82 -25.76 2.24
CA GLU A 226 24.75 -25.31 1.18
C GLU A 226 26.09 -26.04 1.26
N ILE A 227 26.64 -26.25 2.48
CA ILE A 227 27.86 -27.03 2.71
C ILE A 227 27.72 -28.50 2.29
N LEU A 228 26.53 -29.09 2.42
CA LEU A 228 26.27 -30.49 2.06
C LEU A 228 26.09 -30.69 0.54
N LEU A 229 25.92 -29.62 -0.23
CA LEU A 229 25.70 -29.67 -1.68
C LEU A 229 26.98 -29.32 -2.48
N GLU A 230 28.06 -28.87 -1.81
CA GLU A 230 29.43 -28.75 -2.34
C GLU A 230 30.23 -30.03 -2.16
#